data_f29e2ae76910b23eac388e3a171e5359
#
_entry.id   f29e2ae76910b23eac388e3a171e5359
#
_cell.length_a   1.000
_cell.length_b   1.000
_cell.length_c   1.000
_cell.angle_alpha   90.00
_cell.angle_beta   90.00
_cell.angle_gamma   90.00
#
_symmetry.space_group_name_H-M   'P 1'
#
loop_
_entity.id
_entity.type
_entity.pdbx_description
1 polymer ?
#
loop_
_entity_poly.entity_id
_entity_poly.type
_entity_poly.pdbx_seq_one_letter_code
_entity_poly.pdbx_strand_id
1 'polypeptide(L)'
;KAFGWTATQPAFAHLPLLLKPTGGGKLSKRDGDKMGFPVFPLFWKSPTTGETAHGYREDGYFPEAFINMLALLGWNPGTEQELFTMQELIDSFSLERVSKSGARFQPDKARWFNAQYMHRKTDAELAAVYQPILREHGIEVSDEVAGRAAGIMKERAQLITDLWDLTSFFFVAPTEYEEKQVRKYWKGQNPAILRELRSVLEGIDDFSLENTERIVHTWIEEKGYGMGQVMNTLRLALVGAGKGPGMYDVTAFIGKEETLRRIDNLLANLKPADAE
;
A
#
# COMPACT_ATOMS: atom_id res chain seq x y z
N LYS A 1 11.52 50.48 5.20
CA LYS A 1 11.83 51.94 5.10
C LYS A 1 10.96 52.58 4.02
N ALA A 2 10.89 52.05 2.79
CA ALA A 2 10.13 52.64 1.68
C ALA A 2 8.62 52.83 2.01
N PHE A 3 8.03 51.94 2.80
CA PHE A 3 6.60 52.01 3.22
C PHE A 3 6.42 52.66 4.62
N GLY A 4 7.46 53.15 5.26
CA GLY A 4 7.38 53.74 6.59
C GLY A 4 7.18 52.73 7.73
N TRP A 5 7.27 51.43 7.49
CA TRP A 5 7.01 50.33 8.45
C TRP A 5 8.23 49.93 9.29
N THR A 6 9.14 50.86 9.58
CA THR A 6 10.37 50.53 10.29
C THR A 6 10.11 50.03 11.72
N ALA A 7 9.07 50.56 12.38
CA ALA A 7 8.69 50.16 13.74
C ALA A 7 7.95 48.80 13.80
N THR A 8 7.37 48.36 12.69
CA THR A 8 6.61 47.15 12.57
C THR A 8 7.28 46.08 11.70
N GLN A 9 8.59 46.25 11.43
CA GLN A 9 9.33 45.28 10.65
C GLN A 9 9.39 43.96 11.39
N PRO A 10 8.97 42.85 10.75
CA PRO A 10 9.02 41.52 11.37
C PRO A 10 10.47 41.05 11.51
N ALA A 11 10.71 40.15 12.44
CA ALA A 11 11.94 39.36 12.48
C ALA A 11 11.93 38.34 11.32
N PHE A 12 13.13 38.08 10.79
CA PHE A 12 13.29 37.13 9.68
C PHE A 12 14.16 35.97 10.12
N ALA A 13 13.76 34.78 9.68
CA ALA A 13 14.56 33.56 9.80
C ALA A 13 14.65 32.87 8.44
N HIS A 14 15.78 32.27 8.15
CA HIS A 14 16.00 31.47 6.95
C HIS A 14 16.14 30.01 7.32
N LEU A 15 15.25 29.17 6.79
CA LEU A 15 15.37 27.73 6.91
C LEU A 15 16.52 27.21 6.02
N PRO A 16 17.11 26.05 6.38
CA PRO A 16 18.17 25.46 5.59
C PRO A 16 17.69 25.05 4.20
N LEU A 17 18.62 25.02 3.23
CA LEU A 17 18.31 24.53 1.89
C LEU A 17 17.99 23.05 1.90
N LEU A 18 16.99 22.63 1.12
CA LEU A 18 16.79 21.23 0.80
C LEU A 18 17.80 20.79 -0.26
N LEU A 19 18.55 19.74 0.07
CA LEU A 19 19.58 19.18 -0.79
C LEU A 19 19.05 17.94 -1.51
N LYS A 20 19.62 17.64 -2.68
CA LYS A 20 19.31 16.44 -3.46
C LYS A 20 19.57 15.17 -2.66
N PRO A 21 18.80 14.07 -2.92
CA PRO A 21 19.04 12.76 -2.31
C PRO A 21 20.46 12.25 -2.58
N THR A 22 20.93 12.43 -3.79
CA THR A 22 22.26 12.02 -4.28
C THR A 22 23.01 13.18 -4.90
N GLY A 23 24.34 13.12 -4.86
CA GLY A 23 25.19 14.20 -5.37
C GLY A 23 25.17 15.43 -4.45
N GLY A 24 25.50 16.58 -5.00
CA GLY A 24 25.54 17.87 -4.31
C GLY A 24 24.51 18.86 -4.85
N GLY A 25 24.27 19.93 -4.09
CA GLY A 25 23.47 21.07 -4.51
C GLY A 25 22.02 21.04 -4.08
N LYS A 26 21.34 22.16 -4.33
CA LYS A 26 19.95 22.40 -3.96
C LYS A 26 19.00 21.49 -4.74
N LEU A 27 18.02 20.92 -4.06
CA LEU A 27 16.90 20.22 -4.68
C LEU A 27 16.06 21.22 -5.50
N SER A 28 15.81 20.90 -6.76
CA SER A 28 14.96 21.67 -7.66
C SER A 28 13.71 20.87 -8.06
N LYS A 29 12.72 21.57 -8.61
CA LYS A 29 11.49 20.95 -9.14
C LYS A 29 11.79 19.85 -10.17
N ARG A 30 12.74 20.12 -11.09
CA ARG A 30 13.15 19.17 -12.14
C ARG A 30 13.91 17.96 -11.61
N ASP A 31 14.48 18.05 -10.41
CA ASP A 31 15.16 16.91 -9.80
C ASP A 31 14.14 15.89 -9.29
N GLY A 32 13.01 16.34 -8.73
CA GLY A 32 11.93 15.45 -8.30
C GLY A 32 11.39 14.61 -9.44
N ASP A 33 11.02 15.24 -10.56
CA ASP A 33 10.51 14.54 -11.75
C ASP A 33 11.50 13.50 -12.28
N LYS A 34 12.81 13.84 -12.33
CA LYS A 34 13.85 12.92 -12.78
C LYS A 34 14.12 11.75 -11.84
N MET A 35 13.88 11.95 -10.54
CA MET A 35 14.17 10.98 -9.49
C MET A 35 12.91 10.23 -9.02
N GLY A 36 11.73 10.52 -9.59
CA GLY A 36 10.48 9.83 -9.35
C GLY A 36 9.84 10.12 -7.98
N PHE A 37 9.95 11.34 -7.48
CA PHE A 37 9.26 11.77 -6.27
C PHE A 37 8.67 13.18 -6.41
N PRO A 38 7.54 13.49 -5.76
CA PRO A 38 6.89 14.79 -5.87
C PRO A 38 7.69 15.87 -5.14
N VAL A 39 7.59 17.11 -5.61
CA VAL A 39 8.20 18.30 -4.97
C VAL A 39 7.12 19.27 -4.51
N PHE A 40 5.92 19.20 -5.07
CA PHE A 40 4.80 20.04 -4.71
C PHE A 40 3.85 19.31 -3.74
N PRO A 41 3.19 20.01 -2.82
CA PRO A 41 2.16 19.42 -1.97
C PRO A 41 0.98 18.87 -2.77
N LEU A 42 0.60 19.57 -3.84
CA LEU A 42 -0.54 19.27 -4.71
C LEU A 42 -0.11 19.25 -6.17
N PHE A 43 -0.91 18.59 -7.01
CA PHE A 43 -0.74 18.67 -8.46
C PHE A 43 -0.62 20.14 -8.90
N TRP A 44 0.38 20.42 -9.71
CA TRP A 44 0.63 21.75 -10.22
C TRP A 44 0.73 21.74 -11.75
N LYS A 45 0.13 22.75 -12.38
CA LYS A 45 0.26 23.00 -13.80
C LYS A 45 0.75 24.43 -14.02
N SER A 46 1.82 24.58 -14.77
CA SER A 46 2.37 25.90 -15.12
C SER A 46 1.37 26.71 -15.95
N PRO A 47 0.99 27.90 -15.50
CA PRO A 47 0.08 28.75 -16.26
C PRO A 47 0.71 29.30 -17.54
N THR A 48 2.04 29.28 -17.66
CA THR A 48 2.79 29.86 -18.79
C THR A 48 3.29 28.80 -19.76
N THR A 49 3.81 27.67 -19.28
CA THR A 49 4.42 26.61 -20.11
C THR A 49 3.52 25.40 -20.32
N GLY A 50 2.47 25.24 -19.49
CA GLY A 50 1.63 24.06 -19.49
C GLY A 50 2.28 22.81 -18.87
N GLU A 51 3.55 22.91 -18.41
CA GLU A 51 4.22 21.81 -17.69
C GLU A 51 3.43 21.42 -16.45
N THR A 52 3.35 20.13 -16.18
CA THR A 52 2.67 19.55 -15.01
C THR A 52 3.68 18.92 -14.07
N ALA A 53 3.36 18.91 -12.78
CA ALA A 53 4.09 18.17 -11.77
C ALA A 53 3.10 17.48 -10.81
N HIS A 54 3.40 16.25 -10.45
CA HIS A 54 2.64 15.51 -9.44
C HIS A 54 2.85 16.12 -8.05
N GLY A 55 1.82 16.00 -7.22
CA GLY A 55 1.86 16.44 -5.84
C GLY A 55 1.93 15.27 -4.87
N TYR A 56 2.38 15.54 -3.64
CA TYR A 56 2.40 14.54 -2.57
C TYR A 56 1.01 13.95 -2.31
N ARG A 57 -0.05 14.75 -2.38
CA ARG A 57 -1.43 14.28 -2.21
C ARG A 57 -1.82 13.29 -3.29
N GLU A 58 -1.56 13.59 -4.55
CA GLU A 58 -1.90 12.76 -5.70
C GLU A 58 -1.08 11.47 -5.73
N ASP A 59 0.15 11.49 -5.21
CA ASP A 59 0.98 10.29 -5.02
C ASP A 59 0.55 9.44 -3.82
N GLY A 60 -0.41 9.93 -3.01
CA GLY A 60 -1.01 9.15 -1.93
C GLY A 60 -0.38 9.33 -0.56
N TYR A 61 0.29 10.46 -0.32
CA TYR A 61 0.80 10.83 1.00
C TYR A 61 -0.29 11.45 1.87
N PHE A 62 -0.32 11.07 3.15
CA PHE A 62 -1.18 11.69 4.15
C PHE A 62 -0.64 13.05 4.57
N PRO A 63 -1.52 14.05 4.80
CA PRO A 63 -1.10 15.39 5.23
C PRO A 63 -0.23 15.39 6.49
N GLU A 64 -0.60 14.61 7.49
CA GLU A 64 0.14 14.49 8.75
C GLU A 64 1.54 13.87 8.57
N ALA A 65 1.67 12.89 7.69
CA ALA A 65 2.96 12.29 7.34
C ALA A 65 3.86 13.30 6.64
N PHE A 66 3.29 14.04 5.69
CA PHE A 66 3.98 15.08 4.95
C PHE A 66 4.47 16.21 5.87
N ILE A 67 3.63 16.70 6.79
CA ILE A 67 3.99 17.73 7.76
C ILE A 67 5.10 17.24 8.68
N ASN A 68 5.00 16.03 9.21
CA ASN A 68 6.03 15.45 10.09
C ASN A 68 7.37 15.33 9.34
N MET A 69 7.35 14.83 8.12
CA MET A 69 8.54 14.75 7.26
C MET A 69 9.16 16.12 7.06
N LEU A 70 8.36 17.15 6.72
CA LEU A 70 8.85 18.51 6.49
C LEU A 70 9.45 19.11 7.76
N ALA A 71 8.83 18.89 8.92
CA ALA A 71 9.36 19.39 10.19
C ALA A 71 10.78 18.88 10.45
N LEU A 72 11.02 17.59 10.23
CA LEU A 72 12.34 16.97 10.44
C LEU A 72 13.35 17.25 9.31
N LEU A 73 12.92 17.88 8.22
CA LEU A 73 13.82 18.33 7.15
C LEU A 73 14.53 19.64 7.49
N GLY A 74 15.24 19.69 8.58
CA GLY A 74 16.01 20.87 8.97
C GLY A 74 15.71 21.39 10.37
N TRP A 75 14.94 20.65 11.13
CA TRP A 75 14.72 20.84 12.55
C TRP A 75 14.95 19.53 13.30
N ASN A 76 15.36 19.61 14.56
CA ASN A 76 15.58 18.44 15.41
C ASN A 76 14.92 18.67 16.79
N PRO A 77 14.06 17.78 17.28
CA PRO A 77 13.41 17.92 18.58
C PRO A 77 14.39 17.80 19.77
N GLY A 78 15.60 17.30 19.55
CA GLY A 78 16.57 17.00 20.60
C GLY A 78 16.31 15.67 21.32
N THR A 79 15.44 14.84 20.73
CA THR A 79 15.10 13.47 21.17
C THR A 79 15.22 12.53 19.99
N GLU A 80 15.09 11.22 20.23
CA GLU A 80 15.06 10.20 19.17
C GLU A 80 13.66 10.00 18.56
N GLN A 81 12.65 10.76 19.02
CA GLN A 81 11.30 10.68 18.48
C GLN A 81 11.29 11.17 17.03
N GLU A 82 10.67 10.38 16.15
CA GLU A 82 10.52 10.69 14.74
C GLU A 82 9.06 10.90 14.33
N LEU A 83 8.10 10.32 15.05
CA LEU A 83 6.67 10.39 14.72
C LEU A 83 5.95 11.29 15.72
N PHE A 84 5.37 12.36 15.20
CA PHE A 84 4.73 13.42 15.98
C PHE A 84 3.29 13.66 15.51
N THR A 85 2.39 13.85 16.45
CA THR A 85 1.12 14.52 16.15
C THR A 85 1.39 16.00 15.86
N MET A 86 0.41 16.68 15.25
CA MET A 86 0.49 18.13 15.02
C MET A 86 0.71 18.88 16.33
N GLN A 87 0.02 18.48 17.41
CA GLN A 87 0.15 19.14 18.71
C GLN A 87 1.56 18.95 19.29
N GLU A 88 2.11 17.75 19.22
CA GLU A 88 3.49 17.51 19.69
C GLU A 88 4.52 18.31 18.88
N LEU A 89 4.31 18.49 17.56
CA LEU A 89 5.15 19.36 16.74
C LEU A 89 5.06 20.83 17.20
N ILE A 90 3.85 21.33 17.45
CA ILE A 90 3.62 22.69 17.94
C ILE A 90 4.30 22.91 19.29
N ASP A 91 4.15 21.97 20.22
CA ASP A 91 4.68 22.08 21.57
C ASP A 91 6.21 21.94 21.63
N SER A 92 6.80 21.20 20.68
CA SER A 92 8.24 20.90 20.65
C SER A 92 9.05 21.87 19.78
N PHE A 93 8.39 22.53 18.81
CA PHE A 93 9.09 23.36 17.83
C PHE A 93 9.72 24.61 18.44
N SER A 94 10.98 24.84 18.11
CA SER A 94 11.65 26.10 18.41
C SER A 94 12.63 26.48 17.27
N LEU A 95 12.81 27.77 17.03
CA LEU A 95 13.72 28.28 16.01
C LEU A 95 15.18 28.01 16.33
N GLU A 96 15.54 27.90 17.60
CA GLU A 96 16.91 27.64 18.07
C GLU A 96 17.38 26.25 17.66
N ARG A 97 16.46 25.33 17.47
CA ARG A 97 16.74 23.94 17.02
C ARG A 97 16.70 23.75 15.51
N VAL A 98 16.48 24.82 14.76
CA VAL A 98 16.58 24.77 13.31
C VAL A 98 18.05 24.57 12.91
N SER A 99 18.30 23.58 12.07
CA SER A 99 19.63 23.26 11.58
C SER A 99 20.24 24.42 10.79
N LYS A 100 21.54 24.68 10.96
CA LYS A 100 22.26 25.66 10.17
C LYS A 100 22.77 25.09 8.83
N SER A 101 22.82 23.79 8.70
CA SER A 101 23.26 23.09 7.48
C SER A 101 22.08 22.68 6.62
N GLY A 102 22.30 22.52 5.30
CA GLY A 102 21.26 22.01 4.40
C GLY A 102 20.78 20.61 4.78
N ALA A 103 19.48 20.41 4.67
CA ALA A 103 18.83 19.13 4.95
C ALA A 103 18.72 18.28 3.68
N ARG A 104 19.25 17.07 3.71
CA ARG A 104 19.16 16.15 2.58
C ARG A 104 17.80 15.47 2.55
N PHE A 105 17.08 15.66 1.45
CA PHE A 105 15.83 14.94 1.22
C PHE A 105 16.10 13.46 0.94
N GLN A 106 15.29 12.58 1.53
CA GLN A 106 15.39 11.14 1.38
C GLN A 106 14.01 10.58 1.01
N PRO A 107 13.77 10.22 -0.27
CA PRO A 107 12.47 9.72 -0.73
C PRO A 107 12.00 8.48 0.03
N ASP A 108 12.90 7.54 0.31
CA ASP A 108 12.57 6.32 1.05
C ASP A 108 12.11 6.62 2.48
N LYS A 109 12.73 7.62 3.13
CA LYS A 109 12.29 8.05 4.47
C LYS A 109 10.94 8.76 4.41
N ALA A 110 10.64 9.50 3.34
CA ALA A 110 9.32 10.09 3.13
C ALA A 110 8.23 9.02 3.01
N ARG A 111 8.48 7.96 2.25
CA ARG A 111 7.58 6.79 2.15
C ARG A 111 7.44 6.07 3.48
N TRP A 112 8.53 5.90 4.21
CA TRP A 112 8.51 5.30 5.54
C TRP A 112 7.63 6.10 6.51
N PHE A 113 7.76 7.43 6.56
CA PHE A 113 6.86 8.26 7.35
C PHE A 113 5.41 8.00 6.99
N ASN A 114 5.08 8.01 5.70
CA ASN A 114 3.72 7.80 5.25
C ASN A 114 3.17 6.42 5.67
N ALA A 115 3.97 5.36 5.52
CA ALA A 115 3.61 4.02 5.98
C ALA A 115 3.30 4.00 7.49
N GLN A 116 4.13 4.66 8.33
CA GLN A 116 3.89 4.70 9.77
C GLN A 116 2.57 5.36 10.15
N TYR A 117 2.16 6.42 9.43
CA TYR A 117 0.85 7.05 9.63
C TYR A 117 -0.28 6.18 9.10
N MET A 118 -0.10 5.54 7.94
CA MET A 118 -1.10 4.63 7.37
C MET A 118 -1.38 3.43 8.29
N HIS A 119 -0.35 2.82 8.87
CA HIS A 119 -0.49 1.69 9.80
C HIS A 119 -1.33 2.04 11.05
N ARG A 120 -1.32 3.31 11.48
CA ARG A 120 -2.11 3.80 12.62
C ARG A 120 -3.57 4.09 12.28
N LYS A 121 -3.92 4.20 11.01
CA LYS A 121 -5.29 4.49 10.59
C LYS A 121 -6.21 3.29 10.80
N THR A 122 -7.43 3.60 11.22
CA THR A 122 -8.53 2.64 11.28
C THR A 122 -9.00 2.29 9.88
N ASP A 123 -9.70 1.16 9.75
CA ASP A 123 -10.29 0.74 8.48
C ASP A 123 -11.27 1.79 7.93
N ALA A 124 -12.03 2.47 8.79
CA ALA A 124 -12.93 3.54 8.37
C ALA A 124 -12.19 4.77 7.79
N GLU A 125 -11.07 5.16 8.41
CA GLU A 125 -10.22 6.23 7.88
C GLU A 125 -9.55 5.85 6.55
N LEU A 126 -9.15 4.58 6.41
CA LEU A 126 -8.59 4.06 5.15
C LEU A 126 -9.66 3.98 4.07
N ALA A 127 -10.89 3.58 4.41
CA ALA A 127 -12.01 3.55 3.46
C ALA A 127 -12.21 4.91 2.80
N ALA A 128 -12.24 5.98 3.59
CA ALA A 128 -12.49 7.34 3.10
C ALA A 128 -11.49 7.79 2.01
N VAL A 129 -10.23 7.37 2.13
CA VAL A 129 -9.17 7.74 1.16
C VAL A 129 -8.97 6.70 0.06
N TYR A 130 -9.42 5.47 0.26
CA TYR A 130 -9.29 4.39 -0.72
C TYR A 130 -10.50 4.32 -1.69
N GLN A 131 -11.70 4.70 -1.26
CA GLN A 131 -12.91 4.73 -2.10
C GLN A 131 -12.74 5.48 -3.43
N PRO A 132 -12.09 6.66 -3.51
CA PRO A 132 -11.85 7.32 -4.79
C PRO A 132 -11.05 6.45 -5.76
N ILE A 133 -10.00 5.77 -5.27
CA ILE A 133 -9.16 4.89 -6.08
C ILE A 133 -9.97 3.68 -6.59
N LEU A 134 -10.80 3.06 -5.75
CA LEU A 134 -11.68 1.97 -6.16
C LEU A 134 -12.63 2.40 -7.27
N ARG A 135 -13.24 3.60 -7.17
CA ARG A 135 -14.12 4.13 -8.21
C ARG A 135 -13.40 4.41 -9.52
N GLU A 136 -12.16 4.87 -9.49
CA GLU A 136 -11.32 5.03 -10.70
C GLU A 136 -11.12 3.72 -11.44
N HIS A 137 -11.10 2.59 -10.71
CA HIS A 137 -11.02 1.23 -11.26
C HIS A 137 -12.40 0.59 -11.52
N GLY A 138 -13.49 1.36 -11.40
CA GLY A 138 -14.85 0.86 -11.64
C GLY A 138 -15.41 -0.05 -10.53
N ILE A 139 -14.84 0.01 -9.34
CA ILE A 139 -15.28 -0.78 -8.19
C ILE A 139 -16.17 0.07 -7.29
N GLU A 140 -17.41 -0.38 -7.11
CA GLU A 140 -18.39 0.23 -6.19
C GLU A 140 -18.68 -0.74 -5.05
N VAL A 141 -18.20 -0.42 -3.86
CA VAL A 141 -18.39 -1.22 -2.63
C VAL A 141 -18.69 -0.30 -1.45
N SER A 142 -19.18 -0.87 -0.35
CA SER A 142 -19.38 -0.12 0.89
C SER A 142 -18.05 0.32 1.52
N ASP A 143 -18.10 1.33 2.38
CA ASP A 143 -16.91 1.80 3.13
C ASP A 143 -16.35 0.69 4.03
N GLU A 144 -17.21 -0.17 4.58
CA GLU A 144 -16.79 -1.33 5.37
C GLU A 144 -15.92 -2.29 4.54
N VAL A 145 -16.35 -2.62 3.32
CA VAL A 145 -15.61 -3.52 2.43
C VAL A 145 -14.30 -2.87 1.97
N ALA A 146 -14.33 -1.59 1.59
CA ALA A 146 -13.14 -0.86 1.19
C ALA A 146 -12.12 -0.76 2.33
N GLY A 147 -12.58 -0.42 3.54
CA GLY A 147 -11.75 -0.31 4.73
C GLY A 147 -11.15 -1.66 5.14
N ARG A 148 -11.93 -2.73 5.11
CA ARG A 148 -11.46 -4.09 5.40
C ARG A 148 -10.37 -4.53 4.42
N ALA A 149 -10.55 -4.28 3.12
CA ALA A 149 -9.54 -4.60 2.11
C ALA A 149 -8.22 -3.85 2.37
N ALA A 150 -8.32 -2.53 2.61
CA ALA A 150 -7.18 -1.70 2.94
C ALA A 150 -6.51 -2.13 4.25
N GLY A 151 -7.30 -2.42 5.30
CA GLY A 151 -6.82 -2.87 6.62
C GLY A 151 -6.01 -4.15 6.57
N ILE A 152 -6.44 -5.16 5.79
CA ILE A 152 -5.70 -6.42 5.60
C ILE A 152 -4.32 -6.17 4.96
N MET A 153 -4.17 -5.15 4.11
CA MET A 153 -2.96 -4.95 3.32
C MET A 153 -2.13 -3.73 3.72
N LYS A 154 -2.60 -2.88 4.63
CA LYS A 154 -1.94 -1.61 5.01
C LYS A 154 -0.48 -1.77 5.45
N GLU A 155 -0.15 -2.87 6.13
CA GLU A 155 1.23 -3.14 6.58
C GLU A 155 2.23 -3.38 5.43
N ARG A 156 1.73 -3.62 4.22
CA ARG A 156 2.53 -3.85 3.01
C ARG A 156 2.54 -2.66 2.07
N ALA A 157 1.72 -1.66 2.34
CA ALA A 157 1.61 -0.45 1.55
C ALA A 157 2.42 0.68 2.18
N GLN A 158 3.02 1.52 1.36
CA GLN A 158 3.69 2.74 1.79
C GLN A 158 2.87 3.98 1.45
N LEU A 159 2.11 3.92 0.36
CA LEU A 159 1.24 4.98 -0.14
C LEU A 159 -0.19 4.43 -0.28
N ILE A 160 -1.19 5.31 -0.19
CA ILE A 160 -2.58 4.87 -0.39
C ILE A 160 -2.80 4.34 -1.82
N THR A 161 -2.05 4.85 -2.79
CA THR A 161 -2.06 4.41 -4.18
C THR A 161 -1.55 2.98 -4.38
N ASP A 162 -0.69 2.47 -3.47
CA ASP A 162 -0.20 1.09 -3.52
C ASP A 162 -1.33 0.07 -3.25
N LEU A 163 -2.40 0.50 -2.58
CA LEU A 163 -3.47 -0.41 -2.15
C LEU A 163 -4.17 -1.10 -3.32
N TRP A 164 -4.33 -0.45 -4.46
CA TRP A 164 -4.98 -1.11 -5.60
C TRP A 164 -4.19 -2.34 -6.06
N ASP A 165 -2.90 -2.22 -6.26
CA ASP A 165 -2.05 -3.33 -6.67
C ASP A 165 -1.97 -4.45 -5.62
N LEU A 166 -2.17 -4.09 -4.35
CA LEU A 166 -2.13 -5.01 -3.22
C LEU A 166 -3.46 -5.69 -2.92
N THR A 167 -4.60 -5.12 -3.37
CA THR A 167 -5.95 -5.57 -2.99
C THR A 167 -6.87 -5.85 -4.17
N SER A 168 -6.49 -5.53 -5.40
CA SER A 168 -7.33 -5.70 -6.60
C SER A 168 -7.94 -7.10 -6.73
N PHE A 169 -7.22 -8.12 -6.32
CA PHE A 169 -7.71 -9.51 -6.31
C PHE A 169 -8.89 -9.76 -5.35
N PHE A 170 -9.13 -8.90 -4.39
CA PHE A 170 -10.33 -9.00 -3.55
C PHE A 170 -11.60 -8.67 -4.34
N PHE A 171 -11.50 -7.76 -5.31
CA PHE A 171 -12.62 -7.24 -6.08
C PHE A 171 -12.74 -7.85 -7.47
N VAL A 172 -11.61 -8.23 -8.08
CA VAL A 172 -11.53 -8.73 -9.46
C VAL A 172 -10.86 -10.10 -9.45
N ALA A 173 -11.52 -11.09 -10.06
CA ALA A 173 -10.94 -12.42 -10.24
C ALA A 173 -9.75 -12.34 -11.22
N PRO A 174 -8.70 -13.16 -11.03
CA PRO A 174 -7.59 -13.19 -11.97
C PRO A 174 -8.04 -13.71 -13.33
N THR A 175 -7.68 -12.97 -14.38
CA THR A 175 -7.83 -13.38 -15.79
C THR A 175 -6.50 -13.87 -16.38
N GLU A 176 -5.40 -13.47 -15.75
CA GLU A 176 -4.04 -13.87 -16.08
C GLU A 176 -3.35 -14.46 -14.87
N TYR A 177 -2.40 -15.33 -15.10
CA TYR A 177 -1.67 -16.03 -14.06
C TYR A 177 -0.17 -15.83 -14.22
N GLU A 178 0.52 -15.47 -13.14
CA GLU A 178 1.97 -15.25 -13.14
C GLU A 178 2.70 -16.52 -13.57
N GLU A 179 3.40 -16.47 -14.69
CA GLU A 179 4.04 -17.62 -15.34
C GLU A 179 4.96 -18.41 -14.39
N LYS A 180 5.72 -17.69 -13.55
CA LYS A 180 6.59 -18.29 -12.53
C LYS A 180 5.80 -19.14 -11.53
N GLN A 181 4.60 -18.68 -11.12
CA GLN A 181 3.75 -19.42 -10.19
C GLN A 181 3.10 -20.62 -10.87
N VAL A 182 2.68 -20.47 -12.12
CA VAL A 182 2.16 -21.56 -12.95
C VAL A 182 3.19 -22.67 -13.06
N ARG A 183 4.40 -22.37 -13.52
CA ARG A 183 5.49 -23.35 -13.65
C ARG A 183 5.85 -24.04 -12.33
N LYS A 184 5.70 -23.35 -11.21
CA LYS A 184 6.06 -23.87 -9.90
C LYS A 184 4.95 -24.70 -9.25
N TYR A 185 3.71 -24.26 -9.35
CA TYR A 185 2.60 -24.80 -8.58
C TYR A 185 1.46 -25.40 -9.40
N TRP A 186 1.41 -25.20 -10.73
CA TRP A 186 0.36 -25.76 -11.58
C TRP A 186 0.88 -26.93 -12.40
N LYS A 187 1.26 -28.01 -11.72
CA LYS A 187 1.83 -29.24 -12.33
C LYS A 187 1.67 -30.44 -11.43
N GLY A 188 1.97 -31.62 -11.95
CA GLY A 188 1.92 -32.89 -11.22
C GLY A 188 0.54 -33.17 -10.65
N GLN A 189 0.48 -33.45 -9.36
CA GLN A 189 -0.77 -33.75 -8.65
C GLN A 189 -1.55 -32.50 -8.18
N ASN A 190 -1.00 -31.27 -8.30
CA ASN A 190 -1.63 -30.08 -7.77
C ASN A 190 -3.01 -29.77 -8.34
N PRO A 191 -3.30 -29.99 -9.65
CA PRO A 191 -4.67 -29.87 -10.15
C PRO A 191 -5.66 -30.85 -9.52
N ALA A 192 -5.23 -32.07 -9.18
CA ALA A 192 -6.07 -33.04 -8.49
C ALA A 192 -6.31 -32.63 -7.02
N ILE A 193 -5.25 -32.19 -6.32
CA ILE A 193 -5.34 -31.66 -4.96
C ILE A 193 -6.30 -30.46 -4.91
N LEU A 194 -6.25 -29.55 -5.88
CA LEU A 194 -7.16 -28.41 -5.93
C LEU A 194 -8.62 -28.82 -6.13
N ARG A 195 -8.89 -29.87 -6.92
CA ARG A 195 -10.25 -30.42 -7.06
C ARG A 195 -10.77 -31.02 -5.74
N GLU A 196 -9.91 -31.74 -5.02
CA GLU A 196 -10.28 -32.27 -3.70
C GLU A 196 -10.54 -31.13 -2.70
N LEU A 197 -9.64 -30.13 -2.64
CA LEU A 197 -9.83 -28.95 -1.80
C LEU A 197 -11.13 -28.21 -2.13
N ARG A 198 -11.45 -28.07 -3.41
CA ARG A 198 -12.71 -27.46 -3.85
C ARG A 198 -13.91 -28.17 -3.24
N SER A 199 -13.90 -29.51 -3.24
CA SER A 199 -15.00 -30.30 -2.65
C SER A 199 -15.08 -30.14 -1.12
N VAL A 200 -13.93 -30.05 -0.45
CA VAL A 200 -13.87 -29.75 0.99
C VAL A 200 -14.49 -28.38 1.29
N LEU A 201 -14.07 -27.34 0.54
CA LEU A 201 -14.57 -25.96 0.71
C LEU A 201 -16.09 -25.88 0.44
N GLU A 202 -16.59 -26.60 -0.56
CA GLU A 202 -18.02 -26.69 -0.87
C GLU A 202 -18.84 -27.23 0.29
N GLY A 203 -18.31 -28.19 1.04
CA GLY A 203 -18.95 -28.80 2.20
C GLY A 203 -18.93 -27.96 3.48
N ILE A 204 -18.27 -26.79 3.49
CA ILE A 204 -18.20 -25.92 4.67
C ILE A 204 -19.43 -25.00 4.72
N ASP A 205 -20.26 -25.12 5.75
CA ASP A 205 -21.43 -24.25 5.95
C ASP A 205 -21.03 -22.90 6.55
N ASP A 206 -20.26 -22.91 7.65
CA ASP A 206 -19.69 -21.72 8.25
C ASP A 206 -18.32 -21.41 7.61
N PHE A 207 -18.35 -20.51 6.62
CA PHE A 207 -17.16 -20.12 5.84
C PHE A 207 -16.36 -18.98 6.49
N SER A 208 -16.42 -18.87 7.84
CA SER A 208 -15.57 -17.96 8.61
C SER A 208 -14.10 -18.36 8.45
N LEU A 209 -13.20 -17.39 8.66
CA LEU A 209 -11.75 -17.59 8.56
C LEU A 209 -11.30 -18.76 9.44
N GLU A 210 -11.65 -18.71 10.72
CA GLU A 210 -11.22 -19.68 11.74
C GLU A 210 -11.72 -21.09 11.46
N ASN A 211 -12.99 -21.23 11.06
CA ASN A 211 -13.57 -22.53 10.78
C ASN A 211 -13.04 -23.12 9.46
N THR A 212 -12.90 -22.28 8.42
CA THR A 212 -12.32 -22.69 7.14
C THR A 212 -10.87 -23.13 7.31
N GLU A 213 -10.06 -22.35 8.05
CA GLU A 213 -8.69 -22.72 8.38
C GLU A 213 -8.62 -24.07 9.08
N ARG A 214 -9.39 -24.26 10.15
CA ARG A 214 -9.41 -25.50 10.93
C ARG A 214 -9.76 -26.73 10.08
N ILE A 215 -10.79 -26.62 9.25
CA ILE A 215 -11.25 -27.75 8.40
C ILE A 215 -10.20 -28.07 7.34
N VAL A 216 -9.67 -27.07 6.67
CA VAL A 216 -8.67 -27.26 5.61
C VAL A 216 -7.36 -27.79 6.17
N HIS A 217 -6.90 -27.31 7.34
CA HIS A 217 -5.72 -27.85 8.02
C HIS A 217 -5.88 -29.33 8.35
N THR A 218 -7.00 -29.72 8.99
CA THR A 218 -7.29 -31.11 9.30
C THR A 218 -7.27 -31.98 8.04
N TRP A 219 -7.92 -31.55 6.97
CA TRP A 219 -7.91 -32.26 5.69
C TRP A 219 -6.49 -32.40 5.09
N ILE A 220 -5.66 -31.36 5.14
CA ILE A 220 -4.27 -31.40 4.66
C ILE A 220 -3.46 -32.44 5.43
N GLU A 221 -3.60 -32.46 6.76
CA GLU A 221 -2.91 -33.43 7.64
C GLU A 221 -3.35 -34.87 7.38
N GLU A 222 -4.65 -35.11 7.29
CA GLU A 222 -5.22 -36.43 7.00
C GLU A 222 -4.78 -36.99 5.66
N LYS A 223 -4.61 -36.13 4.64
CA LYS A 223 -4.17 -36.51 3.31
C LYS A 223 -2.64 -36.58 3.18
N GLY A 224 -1.89 -36.07 4.13
CA GLY A 224 -0.43 -35.99 4.08
C GLY A 224 0.10 -35.03 3.02
N TYR A 225 -0.69 -34.00 2.65
CA TYR A 225 -0.26 -32.99 1.68
C TYR A 225 0.64 -31.95 2.34
N GLY A 226 1.55 -31.35 1.54
CA GLY A 226 2.34 -30.21 2.00
C GLY A 226 1.49 -28.95 2.11
N MET A 227 1.43 -28.30 3.30
CA MET A 227 0.70 -27.05 3.50
C MET A 227 1.03 -25.99 2.45
N GLY A 228 2.32 -25.74 2.22
CA GLY A 228 2.76 -24.77 1.21
C GLY A 228 2.35 -25.15 -0.22
N GLN A 229 2.27 -26.44 -0.54
CA GLN A 229 1.80 -26.92 -1.83
C GLN A 229 0.33 -26.57 -2.04
N VAL A 230 -0.52 -26.92 -1.08
CA VAL A 230 -1.96 -26.65 -1.15
C VAL A 230 -2.25 -25.14 -1.19
N MET A 231 -1.67 -24.39 -0.25
CA MET A 231 -1.93 -22.95 -0.14
C MET A 231 -1.42 -22.15 -1.34
N ASN A 232 -0.27 -22.51 -1.93
CA ASN A 232 0.19 -21.79 -3.12
C ASN A 232 -0.59 -22.17 -4.38
N THR A 233 -1.11 -23.41 -4.47
CA THR A 233 -2.02 -23.78 -5.55
C THR A 233 -3.35 -23.04 -5.44
N LEU A 234 -3.91 -22.93 -4.23
CA LEU A 234 -5.10 -22.13 -3.96
C LEU A 234 -4.85 -20.64 -4.27
N ARG A 235 -3.69 -20.10 -3.87
CA ARG A 235 -3.30 -18.70 -4.17
C ARG A 235 -3.27 -18.44 -5.67
N LEU A 236 -2.74 -19.38 -6.45
CA LEU A 236 -2.76 -19.25 -7.91
C LEU A 236 -4.20 -19.11 -8.43
N ALA A 237 -5.13 -19.92 -7.92
CA ALA A 237 -6.53 -19.85 -8.33
C ALA A 237 -7.22 -18.53 -7.93
N LEU A 238 -6.97 -18.04 -6.71
CA LEU A 238 -7.72 -16.92 -6.17
C LEU A 238 -7.10 -15.55 -6.50
N VAL A 239 -5.78 -15.49 -6.63
CA VAL A 239 -5.02 -14.24 -6.78
C VAL A 239 -4.31 -14.14 -8.15
N GLY A 240 -3.97 -15.27 -8.76
CA GLY A 240 -3.22 -15.32 -10.02
C GLY A 240 -1.71 -15.06 -9.89
N ALA A 241 -1.23 -14.64 -8.70
CA ALA A 241 0.15 -14.23 -8.46
C ALA A 241 0.69 -14.76 -7.12
N GLY A 242 2.00 -14.69 -6.92
CA GLY A 242 2.67 -15.14 -5.69
C GLY A 242 2.64 -14.15 -4.52
N LYS A 243 1.79 -13.13 -4.58
CA LYS A 243 1.66 -12.06 -3.57
C LYS A 243 0.30 -12.13 -2.86
N GLY A 244 0.15 -11.39 -1.78
CA GLY A 244 -1.13 -11.24 -1.06
C GLY A 244 -1.06 -11.72 0.40
N PRO A 245 -2.15 -11.59 1.16
CA PRO A 245 -2.25 -11.99 2.57
C PRO A 245 -2.36 -13.52 2.72
N GLY A 246 -2.72 -13.99 3.90
CA GLY A 246 -3.07 -15.38 4.15
C GLY A 246 -4.22 -15.84 3.23
N MET A 247 -4.20 -17.13 2.84
CA MET A 247 -5.27 -17.61 1.94
C MET A 247 -6.63 -17.62 2.61
N TYR A 248 -6.69 -17.82 3.93
CA TYR A 248 -7.92 -17.77 4.69
C TYR A 248 -8.49 -16.35 4.80
N ASP A 249 -7.63 -15.32 4.87
CA ASP A 249 -8.06 -13.91 4.75
C ASP A 249 -8.73 -13.66 3.39
N VAL A 250 -8.14 -14.19 2.31
CA VAL A 250 -8.67 -14.05 0.95
C VAL A 250 -10.02 -14.76 0.83
N THR A 251 -10.11 -16.03 1.25
CA THR A 251 -11.36 -16.80 1.17
C THR A 251 -12.49 -16.21 2.01
N ALA A 252 -12.17 -15.75 3.22
CA ALA A 252 -13.14 -15.07 4.09
C ALA A 252 -13.57 -13.69 3.56
N PHE A 253 -12.73 -13.04 2.78
CA PHE A 253 -13.06 -11.75 2.17
C PHE A 253 -13.99 -11.92 0.96
N ILE A 254 -13.62 -12.79 0.01
CA ILE A 254 -14.37 -12.97 -1.25
C ILE A 254 -15.59 -13.89 -1.08
N GLY A 255 -15.65 -14.67 -0.02
CA GLY A 255 -16.72 -15.59 0.29
C GLY A 255 -16.64 -16.92 -0.45
N LYS A 256 -17.51 -17.85 -0.05
CA LYS A 256 -17.52 -19.24 -0.52
C LYS A 256 -17.78 -19.35 -2.03
N GLU A 257 -18.84 -18.71 -2.51
CA GLU A 257 -19.25 -18.79 -3.92
C GLU A 257 -18.16 -18.32 -4.88
N GLU A 258 -17.57 -17.15 -4.59
CA GLU A 258 -16.50 -16.58 -5.42
C GLU A 258 -15.21 -17.41 -5.32
N THR A 259 -14.91 -17.95 -4.14
CA THR A 259 -13.77 -18.89 -3.95
C THR A 259 -13.92 -20.10 -4.86
N LEU A 260 -15.06 -20.76 -4.84
CA LEU A 260 -15.33 -21.94 -5.67
C LEU A 260 -15.31 -21.59 -7.16
N ARG A 261 -15.92 -20.48 -7.55
CA ARG A 261 -15.94 -20.00 -8.94
C ARG A 261 -14.53 -19.76 -9.49
N ARG A 262 -13.63 -19.16 -8.71
CA ARG A 262 -12.24 -18.93 -9.13
C ARG A 262 -11.44 -20.22 -9.24
N ILE A 263 -11.66 -21.16 -8.34
CA ILE A 263 -11.05 -22.50 -8.43
C ILE A 263 -11.51 -23.19 -9.71
N ASP A 264 -12.81 -23.20 -9.98
CA ASP A 264 -13.39 -23.83 -11.16
C ASP A 264 -12.86 -23.17 -12.45
N ASN A 265 -12.71 -21.84 -12.46
CA ASN A 265 -12.14 -21.11 -13.58
C ASN A 265 -10.70 -21.53 -13.88
N LEU A 266 -9.84 -21.63 -12.85
CA LEU A 266 -8.46 -22.11 -13.04
C LEU A 266 -8.45 -23.53 -13.58
N LEU A 267 -9.23 -24.43 -12.99
CA LEU A 267 -9.30 -25.84 -13.38
C LEU A 267 -9.79 -26.05 -14.82
N ALA A 268 -10.68 -25.19 -15.31
CA ALA A 268 -11.25 -25.27 -16.65
C ALA A 268 -10.33 -24.65 -17.74
N ASN A 269 -9.65 -23.55 -17.42
CA ASN A 269 -9.03 -22.71 -18.44
C ASN A 269 -7.50 -22.77 -18.48
N LEU A 270 -6.83 -23.18 -17.39
CA LEU A 270 -5.37 -23.24 -17.35
C LEU A 270 -4.86 -24.68 -17.48
N LYS A 271 -4.10 -24.96 -18.53
CA LYS A 271 -3.44 -26.26 -18.67
C LYS A 271 -2.27 -26.38 -17.68
N PRO A 272 -2.09 -27.56 -17.05
CA PRO A 272 -0.90 -27.79 -16.23
C PRO A 272 0.39 -27.62 -17.02
N ALA A 273 1.44 -27.14 -16.35
CA ALA A 273 2.72 -26.82 -17.00
C ALA A 273 3.50 -28.05 -17.52
N ASP A 274 3.11 -29.24 -17.08
CA ASP A 274 3.69 -30.54 -17.47
C ASP A 274 2.72 -31.37 -18.35
N ALA A 275 1.64 -30.77 -18.84
CA ALA A 275 0.69 -31.38 -19.75
C ALA A 275 1.09 -31.11 -21.22
N GLU A 276 2.27 -31.59 -21.65
CA GLU A 276 2.67 -31.70 -23.08
C GLU A 276 2.27 -33.03 -23.68
#